data_d3b81dd56682959e685702c30cd3ac0f
#
_entry.id   d3b81dd56682959e685702c30cd3ac0f
#
_cell.length_a   1.000
_cell.length_b   1.000
_cell.length_c   1.000
_cell.angle_alpha   90.00
_cell.angle_beta   90.00
_cell.angle_gamma   90.00
#
_symmetry.space_group_name_H-M   'P 1'
#
loop_
_entity.id
_entity.type
_entity.pdbx_description
1 polymer ?
#
loop_
_entity_poly.entity_id
_entity_poly.type
_entity_poly.pdbx_seq_one_letter_code
_entity_poly.pdbx_strand_id
1 'polypeptide(L)'
;MSSVLYDVPGPRAIARNRVIAVATVILVLAALGFIVLRMVETGQFSAEKWFVFTFSNVWMGIFKALGNTLAAFALAAVLSIVLGFVLAIGRLSDHSWVRIPVTAITELFRAVPVLVFMMLLYYGLPVVGIKMDPYWAVVIALMAYNGSVLAEVLRAGIESLPRGQKEAGYAIGLRKSGVMRLILLPQAIRAMLPVIVAQLVVTMKDTALGFIITYPELLYYAKQLTSQQGRPILQSAFVIGGIYIVMCLILSGIAKWVELSLIHI
;
A
#
# COMPACT_ATOMS: atom_id res chain seq x y z
N MET A 1 11.44 8.57 30.94
CA MET A 1 12.91 8.54 30.87
C MET A 1 13.32 9.48 29.75
N SER A 2 13.97 10.63 30.08
CA SER A 2 14.53 11.53 29.08
C SER A 2 15.70 10.81 28.40
N SER A 3 15.63 10.68 27.07
CA SER A 3 16.72 10.10 26.27
C SER A 3 17.97 10.97 26.42
N VAL A 4 19.06 10.39 26.91
CA VAL A 4 20.38 11.03 27.07
C VAL A 4 20.97 11.50 25.73
N LEU A 5 20.36 11.12 24.60
CA LEU A 5 20.80 11.42 23.24
C LEU A 5 20.30 12.77 22.67
N TYR A 6 19.38 13.44 23.38
CA TYR A 6 18.83 14.72 22.91
C TYR A 6 18.94 15.76 24.03
N ASP A 7 19.68 16.82 23.75
CA ASP A 7 19.72 17.99 24.62
C ASP A 7 18.29 18.58 24.76
N VAL A 8 17.86 18.76 26.01
CA VAL A 8 16.56 19.40 26.28
C VAL A 8 16.65 20.85 25.78
N PRO A 9 15.77 21.27 24.86
CA PRO A 9 15.87 22.62 24.30
C PRO A 9 15.78 23.67 25.41
N GLY A 10 16.76 24.57 25.44
CA GLY A 10 16.80 25.68 26.39
C GLY A 10 15.65 26.68 26.15
N PRO A 11 15.40 27.62 27.13
CA PRO A 11 14.25 28.54 27.04
C PRO A 11 14.16 29.35 25.75
N ARG A 12 15.30 29.77 25.20
CA ARG A 12 15.37 30.48 23.92
C ARG A 12 14.99 29.58 22.73
N ALA A 13 15.41 28.31 22.76
CA ALA A 13 15.05 27.36 21.71
C ALA A 13 13.56 27.02 21.77
N ILE A 14 12.98 26.88 22.97
CA ILE A 14 11.53 26.67 23.16
C ILE A 14 10.74 27.86 22.61
N ALA A 15 11.15 29.10 22.94
CA ALA A 15 10.49 30.32 22.43
C ALA A 15 10.55 30.39 20.90
N ARG A 16 11.74 30.17 20.32
CA ARG A 16 11.93 30.12 18.86
C ARG A 16 11.06 29.06 18.21
N ASN A 17 11.04 27.83 18.75
CA ASN A 17 10.24 26.72 18.20
C ASN A 17 8.73 27.04 18.24
N ARG A 18 8.26 27.71 19.31
CA ARG A 18 6.86 28.18 19.41
C ARG A 18 6.54 29.22 18.35
N VAL A 19 7.43 30.20 18.12
CA VAL A 19 7.25 31.20 17.07
C VAL A 19 7.23 30.53 15.68
N ILE A 20 8.15 29.61 15.42
CA ILE A 20 8.18 28.85 14.15
C ILE A 20 6.89 28.06 13.98
N ALA A 21 6.44 27.34 15.04
CA ALA A 21 5.20 26.56 14.98
C ALA A 21 3.98 27.46 14.64
N VAL A 22 3.84 28.61 15.32
CA VAL A 22 2.76 29.57 15.06
C VAL A 22 2.85 30.12 13.63
N ALA A 23 4.05 30.53 13.20
CA ALA A 23 4.27 31.02 11.84
C ALA A 23 3.91 29.95 10.78
N THR A 24 4.31 28.67 11.02
CA THR A 24 3.96 27.54 10.13
C THR A 24 2.44 27.34 10.06
N VAL A 25 1.74 27.36 11.22
CA VAL A 25 0.27 27.23 11.25
C VAL A 25 -0.38 28.35 10.48
N ILE A 26 0.04 29.60 10.69
CA ILE A 26 -0.50 30.77 9.95
C ILE A 26 -0.26 30.61 8.44
N LEU A 27 0.94 30.21 8.03
CA LEU A 27 1.27 30.00 6.62
C LEU A 27 0.42 28.88 5.99
N VAL A 28 0.22 27.78 6.68
CA VAL A 28 -0.64 26.68 6.22
C VAL A 28 -2.10 27.13 6.10
N LEU A 29 -2.62 27.86 7.11
CA LEU A 29 -3.98 28.37 7.05
C LEU A 29 -4.16 29.40 5.95
N ALA A 30 -3.17 30.28 5.72
CA ALA A 30 -3.20 31.25 4.62
C ALA A 30 -3.18 30.54 3.26
N ALA A 31 -2.35 29.51 3.09
CA ALA A 31 -2.31 28.72 1.87
C ALA A 31 -3.64 27.98 1.62
N LEU A 32 -4.22 27.36 2.63
CA LEU A 32 -5.53 26.71 2.53
C LEU A 32 -6.64 27.74 2.21
N GLY A 33 -6.64 28.89 2.88
CA GLY A 33 -7.56 29.98 2.62
C GLY A 33 -7.46 30.47 1.17
N PHE A 34 -6.25 30.66 0.68
CA PHE A 34 -6.01 31.03 -0.72
C PHE A 34 -6.57 29.99 -1.70
N ILE A 35 -6.31 28.70 -1.46
CA ILE A 35 -6.85 27.61 -2.29
C ILE A 35 -8.38 27.64 -2.30
N VAL A 36 -9.02 27.76 -1.14
CA VAL A 36 -10.49 27.81 -1.03
C VAL A 36 -11.04 29.03 -1.76
N LEU A 37 -10.45 30.22 -1.59
CA LEU A 37 -10.85 31.42 -2.30
C LEU A 37 -10.79 31.25 -3.83
N ARG A 38 -9.66 30.68 -4.34
CA ARG A 38 -9.52 30.39 -5.77
C ARG A 38 -10.54 29.35 -6.25
N MET A 39 -10.90 28.36 -5.44
CA MET A 39 -11.96 27.41 -5.78
C MET A 39 -13.34 28.08 -5.85
N VAL A 40 -13.64 29.05 -4.98
CA VAL A 40 -14.88 29.81 -5.04
C VAL A 40 -14.89 30.68 -6.29
N GLU A 41 -13.85 31.48 -6.54
CA GLU A 41 -13.71 32.34 -7.71
C GLU A 41 -13.83 31.59 -9.04
N THR A 42 -13.27 30.38 -9.12
CA THR A 42 -13.33 29.52 -10.31
C THR A 42 -14.60 28.68 -10.41
N GLY A 43 -15.59 28.93 -9.53
CA GLY A 43 -16.90 28.26 -9.54
C GLY A 43 -16.84 26.75 -9.24
N GLN A 44 -15.83 26.28 -8.50
CA GLN A 44 -15.73 24.83 -8.21
C GLN A 44 -16.85 24.34 -7.27
N PHE A 45 -17.49 25.24 -6.52
CA PHE A 45 -18.64 24.95 -5.66
C PHE A 45 -19.99 25.19 -6.34
N SER A 46 -20.02 25.51 -7.65
CA SER A 46 -21.26 25.71 -8.37
C SER A 46 -22.13 24.45 -8.40
N ALA A 47 -23.45 24.61 -8.30
CA ALA A 47 -24.41 23.51 -8.34
C ALA A 47 -24.27 22.67 -9.63
N GLU A 48 -23.93 23.30 -10.75
CA GLU A 48 -23.75 22.65 -12.04
C GLU A 48 -22.65 21.55 -11.99
N LYS A 49 -21.53 21.80 -11.32
CA LYS A 49 -20.43 20.86 -11.20
C LYS A 49 -20.72 19.69 -10.25
N TRP A 50 -21.60 19.90 -9.27
CA TRP A 50 -22.02 18.86 -8.34
C TRP A 50 -23.27 18.10 -8.79
N PHE A 51 -23.97 18.60 -9.81
CA PHE A 51 -25.23 18.05 -10.30
C PHE A 51 -25.11 16.58 -10.70
N VAL A 52 -23.98 16.15 -11.26
CA VAL A 52 -23.76 14.76 -11.66
C VAL A 52 -23.92 13.78 -10.49
N PHE A 53 -23.59 14.18 -9.27
CA PHE A 53 -23.70 13.36 -8.06
C PHE A 53 -25.13 13.28 -7.48
N THR A 54 -26.11 13.94 -8.07
CA THR A 54 -27.53 13.79 -7.69
C THR A 54 -28.18 12.57 -8.34
N PHE A 55 -27.56 11.99 -9.36
CA PHE A 55 -28.09 10.84 -10.08
C PHE A 55 -27.73 9.51 -9.39
N SER A 56 -28.73 8.66 -9.16
CA SER A 56 -28.54 7.34 -8.53
C SER A 56 -27.67 6.39 -9.36
N ASN A 57 -27.74 6.47 -10.70
CA ASN A 57 -26.90 5.68 -11.59
C ASN A 57 -25.40 6.00 -11.45
N VAL A 58 -25.03 7.23 -11.10
CA VAL A 58 -23.64 7.63 -10.82
C VAL A 58 -23.16 6.91 -9.57
N TRP A 59 -23.96 6.89 -8.51
CA TRP A 59 -23.61 6.16 -7.29
C TRP A 59 -23.55 4.64 -7.50
N MET A 60 -24.48 4.06 -8.29
CA MET A 60 -24.36 2.66 -8.69
C MET A 60 -23.04 2.38 -9.43
N GLY A 61 -22.62 3.28 -10.33
CA GLY A 61 -21.33 3.18 -11.01
C GLY A 61 -20.15 3.25 -10.05
N ILE A 62 -20.19 4.17 -9.08
CA ILE A 62 -19.18 4.28 -8.01
C ILE A 62 -19.12 2.97 -7.18
N PHE A 63 -20.25 2.43 -6.75
CA PHE A 63 -20.26 1.19 -5.96
C PHE A 63 -19.78 -0.02 -6.78
N LYS A 64 -20.11 -0.09 -8.07
CA LYS A 64 -19.59 -1.13 -8.95
C LYS A 64 -18.05 -1.01 -9.10
N ALA A 65 -17.55 0.19 -9.33
CA ALA A 65 -16.12 0.46 -9.43
C ALA A 65 -15.39 0.19 -8.10
N LEU A 66 -16.00 0.52 -6.96
CA LEU A 66 -15.52 0.16 -5.63
C LEU A 66 -15.42 -1.36 -5.46
N GLY A 67 -16.43 -2.11 -5.89
CA GLY A 67 -16.42 -3.57 -5.88
C GLY A 67 -15.25 -4.14 -6.70
N ASN A 68 -14.98 -3.57 -7.88
CA ASN A 68 -13.84 -3.96 -8.72
C ASN A 68 -12.50 -3.66 -8.03
N THR A 69 -12.36 -2.47 -7.43
CA THR A 69 -11.17 -2.09 -6.66
C THR A 69 -10.91 -3.08 -5.53
N LEU A 70 -11.94 -3.39 -4.73
CA LEU A 70 -11.82 -4.31 -3.61
C LEU A 70 -11.55 -5.75 -4.05
N ALA A 71 -12.13 -6.21 -5.16
CA ALA A 71 -11.90 -7.54 -5.70
C ALA A 71 -10.44 -7.71 -6.15
N ALA A 72 -9.90 -6.74 -6.91
CA ALA A 72 -8.50 -6.77 -7.33
C ALA A 72 -7.55 -6.68 -6.12
N PHE A 73 -7.83 -5.79 -5.17
CA PHE A 73 -7.06 -5.66 -3.93
C PHE A 73 -7.05 -6.97 -3.14
N ALA A 74 -8.22 -7.54 -2.83
CA ALA A 74 -8.32 -8.72 -1.97
C ALA A 74 -7.53 -9.91 -2.55
N LEU A 75 -7.69 -10.18 -3.85
CA LEU A 75 -6.97 -11.27 -4.51
C LEU A 75 -5.47 -10.97 -4.57
N ALA A 76 -5.08 -9.76 -4.97
CA ALA A 76 -3.67 -9.37 -5.02
C ALA A 76 -3.01 -9.43 -3.65
N ALA A 77 -3.69 -8.99 -2.58
CA ALA A 77 -3.19 -9.04 -1.21
C ALA A 77 -2.92 -10.48 -0.75
N VAL A 78 -3.89 -11.39 -0.95
CA VAL A 78 -3.71 -12.81 -0.59
C VAL A 78 -2.55 -13.43 -1.37
N LEU A 79 -2.52 -13.23 -2.68
CA LEU A 79 -1.46 -13.78 -3.53
C LEU A 79 -0.10 -13.16 -3.22
N SER A 80 -0.02 -11.87 -2.89
CA SER A 80 1.22 -11.20 -2.46
C SER A 80 1.76 -11.78 -1.15
N ILE A 81 0.89 -12.06 -0.18
CA ILE A 81 1.28 -12.70 1.07
C ILE A 81 1.85 -14.10 0.79
N VAL A 82 1.13 -14.92 0.02
CA VAL A 82 1.57 -16.28 -0.32
C VAL A 82 2.92 -16.24 -1.07
N LEU A 83 3.02 -15.42 -2.11
CA LEU A 83 4.26 -15.26 -2.88
C LEU A 83 5.40 -14.75 -2.00
N GLY A 84 5.12 -13.77 -1.13
CA GLY A 84 6.10 -13.22 -0.19
C GLY A 84 6.68 -14.28 0.75
N PHE A 85 5.84 -15.17 1.29
CA PHE A 85 6.30 -16.30 2.09
C PHE A 85 7.16 -17.28 1.26
N VAL A 86 6.72 -17.65 0.06
CA VAL A 86 7.45 -18.59 -0.81
C VAL A 86 8.84 -18.03 -1.16
N LEU A 87 8.91 -16.76 -1.57
CA LEU A 87 10.15 -16.10 -1.92
C LEU A 87 11.06 -15.91 -0.70
N ALA A 88 10.52 -15.54 0.47
CA ALA A 88 11.30 -15.41 1.71
C ALA A 88 11.95 -16.75 2.11
N ILE A 89 11.20 -17.85 2.07
CA ILE A 89 11.72 -19.20 2.37
C ILE A 89 12.82 -19.57 1.36
N GLY A 90 12.61 -19.33 0.08
CA GLY A 90 13.60 -19.60 -0.95
C GLY A 90 14.90 -18.81 -0.77
N ARG A 91 14.81 -17.51 -0.40
CA ARG A 91 15.96 -16.64 -0.10
C ARG A 91 16.73 -17.06 1.15
N LEU A 92 16.07 -17.69 2.12
CA LEU A 92 16.68 -18.20 3.36
C LEU A 92 17.19 -19.63 3.21
N SER A 93 17.14 -20.22 2.01
CA SER A 93 17.66 -21.55 1.73
C SER A 93 19.17 -21.62 1.84
N ASP A 94 19.70 -22.73 2.39
CA ASP A 94 21.15 -23.01 2.42
C ASP A 94 21.68 -23.38 1.03
N HIS A 95 20.80 -23.88 0.15
CA HIS A 95 21.17 -24.30 -1.19
C HIS A 95 21.30 -23.12 -2.13
N SER A 96 22.52 -22.83 -2.59
CA SER A 96 22.81 -21.70 -3.50
C SER A 96 22.03 -21.75 -4.81
N TRP A 97 21.76 -22.96 -5.34
CA TRP A 97 20.96 -23.18 -6.54
C TRP A 97 19.47 -22.81 -6.38
N VAL A 98 18.95 -22.73 -5.13
CA VAL A 98 17.62 -22.18 -4.82
C VAL A 98 17.70 -20.70 -4.49
N ARG A 99 18.63 -20.32 -3.59
CA ARG A 99 18.76 -18.97 -3.08
C ARG A 99 19.07 -17.95 -4.17
N ILE A 100 20.02 -18.26 -5.05
CA ILE A 100 20.46 -17.29 -6.09
C ILE A 100 19.33 -16.95 -7.05
N PRO A 101 18.65 -17.91 -7.72
CA PRO A 101 17.57 -17.56 -8.65
C PRO A 101 16.37 -16.90 -7.95
N VAL A 102 16.00 -17.34 -6.75
CA VAL A 102 14.91 -16.72 -6.01
C VAL A 102 15.26 -15.27 -5.62
N THR A 103 16.50 -15.01 -5.22
CA THR A 103 16.96 -13.65 -4.98
C THR A 103 16.89 -12.80 -6.25
N ALA A 104 17.40 -13.31 -7.37
CA ALA A 104 17.37 -12.59 -8.64
C ALA A 104 15.93 -12.25 -9.09
N ILE A 105 15.00 -13.20 -8.99
CA ILE A 105 13.57 -12.98 -9.30
C ILE A 105 12.95 -11.93 -8.36
N THR A 106 13.24 -12.02 -7.07
CA THR A 106 12.73 -11.06 -6.08
C THR A 106 13.23 -9.64 -6.36
N GLU A 107 14.53 -9.49 -6.64
CA GLU A 107 15.09 -8.18 -6.97
C GLU A 107 14.57 -7.64 -8.30
N LEU A 108 14.37 -8.52 -9.31
CA LEU A 108 13.78 -8.13 -10.59
C LEU A 108 12.37 -7.55 -10.39
N PHE A 109 11.50 -8.23 -9.65
CA PHE A 109 10.14 -7.75 -9.40
C PHE A 109 10.11 -6.45 -8.59
N ARG A 110 11.08 -6.22 -7.70
CA ARG A 110 11.20 -4.97 -6.95
C ARG A 110 11.79 -3.82 -7.78
N ALA A 111 12.65 -4.14 -8.74
CA ALA A 111 13.28 -3.13 -9.59
C ALA A 111 12.34 -2.57 -10.66
N VAL A 112 11.36 -3.37 -11.12
CA VAL A 112 10.41 -2.93 -12.14
C VAL A 112 9.26 -2.15 -11.47
N PRO A 113 9.00 -0.88 -11.87
CA PRO A 113 7.85 -0.15 -11.38
C PRO A 113 6.55 -0.92 -11.65
N VAL A 114 5.69 -1.06 -10.64
CA VAL A 114 4.47 -1.88 -10.75
C VAL A 114 3.58 -1.48 -11.93
N LEU A 115 3.46 -0.17 -12.22
CA LEU A 115 2.71 0.32 -13.37
C LEU A 115 3.30 -0.18 -14.70
N VAL A 116 4.63 -0.15 -14.84
CA VAL A 116 5.30 -0.65 -16.04
C VAL A 116 5.04 -2.14 -16.21
N PHE A 117 5.06 -2.88 -15.11
CA PHE A 117 4.76 -4.32 -15.15
C PHE A 117 3.30 -4.58 -15.54
N MET A 118 2.33 -3.81 -15.02
CA MET A 118 0.92 -3.87 -15.49
C MET A 118 0.81 -3.63 -17.00
N MET A 119 1.50 -2.61 -17.51
CA MET A 119 1.48 -2.27 -18.94
C MET A 119 2.13 -3.38 -19.79
N LEU A 120 3.23 -3.97 -19.34
CA LEU A 120 3.87 -5.09 -20.04
C LEU A 120 2.95 -6.31 -20.09
N LEU A 121 2.23 -6.62 -19.03
CA LEU A 121 1.27 -7.72 -19.02
C LEU A 121 0.08 -7.43 -19.96
N TYR A 122 -0.49 -6.24 -19.88
CA TYR A 122 -1.72 -5.93 -20.62
C TYR A 122 -1.49 -5.64 -22.10
N TYR A 123 -0.45 -4.86 -22.45
CA TYR A 123 -0.14 -4.50 -23.83
C TYR A 123 0.94 -5.37 -24.46
N GLY A 124 1.89 -5.88 -23.69
CA GLY A 124 3.02 -6.66 -24.19
C GLY A 124 2.67 -8.11 -24.50
N LEU A 125 1.95 -8.80 -23.61
CA LEU A 125 1.59 -10.21 -23.84
C LEU A 125 0.75 -10.46 -25.11
N PRO A 126 -0.20 -9.60 -25.49
CA PRO A 126 -0.93 -9.75 -26.73
C PRO A 126 -0.05 -9.75 -27.99
N VAL A 127 1.11 -9.10 -27.96
CA VAL A 127 2.07 -9.10 -29.09
C VAL A 127 2.61 -10.50 -29.36
N VAL A 128 2.70 -11.35 -28.32
CA VAL A 128 3.12 -12.76 -28.44
C VAL A 128 1.92 -13.73 -28.46
N GLY A 129 0.71 -13.21 -28.72
CA GLY A 129 -0.51 -14.02 -28.87
C GLY A 129 -1.25 -14.36 -27.58
N ILE A 130 -0.81 -13.88 -26.42
CA ILE A 130 -1.44 -14.15 -25.11
C ILE A 130 -2.35 -12.99 -24.73
N LYS A 131 -3.67 -13.15 -24.87
CA LYS A 131 -4.62 -12.14 -24.43
C LYS A 131 -4.64 -12.05 -22.89
N MET A 132 -4.53 -10.84 -22.36
CA MET A 132 -4.55 -10.57 -20.93
C MET A 132 -5.74 -9.65 -20.59
N ASP A 133 -6.60 -10.10 -19.69
CA ASP A 133 -7.67 -9.26 -19.13
C ASP A 133 -7.09 -8.20 -18.20
N PRO A 134 -7.60 -6.95 -18.18
CA PRO A 134 -7.11 -5.89 -17.31
C PRO A 134 -7.10 -6.27 -15.81
N TYR A 135 -8.11 -7.02 -15.35
CA TYR A 135 -8.17 -7.51 -13.97
C TYR A 135 -6.96 -8.36 -13.62
N TRP A 136 -6.63 -9.35 -14.45
CA TRP A 136 -5.49 -10.23 -14.22
C TRP A 136 -4.15 -9.52 -14.34
N ALA A 137 -4.04 -8.55 -15.26
CA ALA A 137 -2.84 -7.74 -15.38
C ALA A 137 -2.59 -6.92 -14.08
N VAL A 138 -3.64 -6.33 -13.49
CA VAL A 138 -3.55 -5.63 -12.20
C VAL A 138 -3.17 -6.61 -11.09
N VAL A 139 -3.90 -7.71 -10.94
CA VAL A 139 -3.69 -8.68 -9.85
C VAL A 139 -2.28 -9.28 -9.90
N ILE A 140 -1.81 -9.72 -11.07
CA ILE A 140 -0.49 -10.35 -11.22
C ILE A 140 0.63 -9.34 -10.97
N ALA A 141 0.51 -8.11 -11.49
CA ALA A 141 1.53 -7.09 -11.27
C ALA A 141 1.63 -6.69 -9.78
N LEU A 142 0.48 -6.48 -9.12
CA LEU A 142 0.43 -6.19 -7.69
C LEU A 142 0.96 -7.35 -6.86
N MET A 143 0.61 -8.60 -7.21
CA MET A 143 1.12 -9.80 -6.55
C MET A 143 2.64 -9.88 -6.66
N ALA A 144 3.21 -9.73 -7.84
CA ALA A 144 4.65 -9.87 -8.07
C ALA A 144 5.44 -8.80 -7.33
N TYR A 145 5.03 -7.53 -7.46
CA TYR A 145 5.70 -6.41 -6.80
C TYR A 145 5.55 -6.49 -5.27
N ASN A 146 4.32 -6.52 -4.76
CA ASN A 146 4.09 -6.50 -3.32
C ASN A 146 4.54 -7.80 -2.64
N GLY A 147 4.42 -8.94 -3.31
CA GLY A 147 4.95 -10.22 -2.83
C GLY A 147 6.47 -10.21 -2.67
N SER A 148 7.18 -9.59 -3.63
CA SER A 148 8.64 -9.44 -3.53
C SER A 148 9.06 -8.49 -2.41
N VAL A 149 8.30 -7.40 -2.16
CA VAL A 149 8.52 -6.51 -1.01
C VAL A 149 8.26 -7.23 0.30
N LEU A 150 7.16 -7.98 0.42
CA LEU A 150 6.84 -8.77 1.60
C LEU A 150 7.87 -9.88 1.86
N ALA A 151 8.45 -10.47 0.82
CA ALA A 151 9.54 -11.45 0.97
C ALA A 151 10.76 -10.83 1.65
N GLU A 152 11.11 -9.60 1.28
CA GLU A 152 12.22 -8.86 1.90
C GLU A 152 11.91 -8.49 3.35
N VAL A 153 10.69 -8.02 3.63
CA VAL A 153 10.23 -7.71 4.99
C VAL A 153 10.34 -8.94 5.89
N LEU A 154 9.85 -10.10 5.44
CA LEU A 154 9.91 -11.34 6.20
C LEU A 154 11.36 -11.82 6.40
N ARG A 155 12.21 -11.75 5.36
CA ARG A 155 13.63 -12.10 5.45
C ARG A 155 14.34 -11.22 6.48
N ALA A 156 14.18 -9.89 6.37
CA ALA A 156 14.78 -8.94 7.31
C ALA A 156 14.27 -9.15 8.74
N GLY A 157 12.98 -9.43 8.91
CA GLY A 157 12.39 -9.75 10.21
C GLY A 157 12.99 -10.99 10.84
N ILE A 158 13.24 -12.05 10.07
CA ILE A 158 13.87 -13.28 10.57
C ILE A 158 15.34 -13.02 10.93
N GLU A 159 16.07 -12.26 10.11
CA GLU A 159 17.48 -11.96 10.34
C GLU A 159 17.72 -10.97 11.50
N SER A 160 16.72 -10.15 11.84
CA SER A 160 16.79 -9.22 12.98
C SER A 160 16.65 -9.90 14.34
N LEU A 161 16.17 -11.14 14.39
CA LEU A 161 16.02 -11.87 15.65
C LEU A 161 17.37 -12.18 16.30
N PRO A 162 17.46 -12.15 17.65
CA PRO A 162 18.70 -12.49 18.37
C PRO A 162 19.20 -13.89 17.98
N ARG A 163 20.50 -14.02 17.70
CA ARG A 163 21.13 -15.28 17.27
C ARG A 163 20.90 -16.41 18.26
N GLY A 164 20.84 -16.12 19.57
CA GLY A 164 20.57 -17.08 20.63
C GLY A 164 19.25 -17.84 20.47
N GLN A 165 18.23 -17.25 19.83
CA GLN A 165 16.97 -17.96 19.52
C GLN A 165 17.19 -19.14 18.57
N LYS A 166 18.02 -18.95 17.57
CA LYS A 166 18.40 -19.97 16.60
C LYS A 166 19.30 -21.05 17.24
N GLU A 167 20.28 -20.61 18.02
CA GLU A 167 21.24 -21.48 18.72
C GLU A 167 20.54 -22.35 19.76
N ALA A 168 19.63 -21.78 20.57
CA ALA A 168 18.84 -22.55 21.55
C ALA A 168 17.99 -23.62 20.88
N GLY A 169 17.38 -23.31 19.73
CA GLY A 169 16.62 -24.30 18.98
C GLY A 169 17.48 -25.48 18.50
N TYR A 170 18.70 -25.22 18.06
CA TYR A 170 19.63 -26.31 17.67
C TYR A 170 20.15 -27.07 18.87
N ALA A 171 20.38 -26.44 20.02
CA ALA A 171 20.86 -27.11 21.24
C ALA A 171 19.88 -28.15 21.77
N ILE A 172 18.57 -27.98 21.56
CA ILE A 172 17.54 -29.00 21.90
C ILE A 172 17.28 -29.99 20.77
N GLY A 173 18.14 -30.04 19.74
CA GLY A 173 18.07 -31.03 18.67
C GLY A 173 17.09 -30.72 17.54
N LEU A 174 16.52 -29.50 17.45
CA LEU A 174 15.66 -29.15 16.34
C LEU A 174 16.46 -29.02 15.03
N ARG A 175 15.91 -29.56 13.95
CA ARG A 175 16.43 -29.31 12.60
C ARG A 175 16.15 -27.86 12.16
N LYS A 176 16.85 -27.37 11.15
CA LYS A 176 16.67 -26.00 10.60
C LYS A 176 15.20 -25.67 10.32
N SER A 177 14.46 -26.58 9.71
CA SER A 177 13.03 -26.40 9.43
C SER A 177 12.19 -26.25 10.70
N GLY A 178 12.53 -27.00 11.76
CA GLY A 178 11.88 -26.89 13.08
C GLY A 178 12.18 -25.54 13.74
N VAL A 179 13.45 -25.12 13.77
CA VAL A 179 13.86 -23.82 14.29
C VAL A 179 13.15 -22.68 13.53
N MET A 180 13.13 -22.77 12.19
CA MET A 180 12.46 -21.77 11.35
C MET A 180 10.96 -21.70 11.65
N ARG A 181 10.25 -22.84 11.62
CA ARG A 181 8.79 -22.90 11.70
C ARG A 181 8.26 -22.66 13.11
N LEU A 182 8.95 -23.16 14.15
CA LEU A 182 8.45 -23.13 15.52
C LEU A 182 8.97 -21.94 16.33
N ILE A 183 10.14 -21.39 15.99
CA ILE A 183 10.80 -20.35 16.79
C ILE A 183 10.89 -19.04 16.02
N LEU A 184 11.55 -19.03 14.85
CA LEU A 184 11.90 -17.77 14.18
C LEU A 184 10.70 -17.15 13.43
N LEU A 185 9.99 -17.93 12.64
CA LEU A 185 8.91 -17.42 11.80
C LEU A 185 7.75 -16.79 12.60
N PRO A 186 7.24 -17.40 13.69
CA PRO A 186 6.20 -16.77 14.49
C PRO A 186 6.63 -15.44 15.12
N GLN A 187 7.88 -15.37 15.59
CA GLN A 187 8.43 -14.14 16.18
C GLN A 187 8.62 -13.05 15.10
N ALA A 188 9.18 -13.42 13.94
CA ALA A 188 9.39 -12.49 12.83
C ALA A 188 8.07 -11.95 12.29
N ILE A 189 7.03 -12.79 12.12
CA ILE A 189 5.71 -12.34 11.66
C ILE A 189 5.13 -11.32 12.65
N ARG A 190 5.16 -11.60 13.96
CA ARG A 190 4.66 -10.65 14.97
C ARG A 190 5.41 -9.32 14.93
N ALA A 191 6.75 -9.36 14.86
CA ALA A 191 7.58 -8.16 14.79
C ALA A 191 7.36 -7.35 13.50
N MET A 192 7.09 -8.00 12.37
CA MET A 192 6.91 -7.36 11.07
C MET A 192 5.45 -7.07 10.71
N LEU A 193 4.49 -7.47 11.56
CA LEU A 193 3.07 -7.29 11.29
C LEU A 193 2.69 -5.83 10.92
N PRO A 194 3.19 -4.78 11.63
CA PRO A 194 2.89 -3.40 11.25
C PRO A 194 3.35 -3.06 9.82
N VAL A 195 4.52 -3.57 9.42
CA VAL A 195 5.09 -3.34 8.09
C VAL A 195 4.30 -4.10 7.02
N ILE A 196 3.92 -5.36 7.30
CA ILE A 196 3.08 -6.17 6.40
C ILE A 196 1.75 -5.47 6.13
N VAL A 197 1.14 -4.94 7.17
CA VAL A 197 -0.13 -4.22 7.06
C VAL A 197 0.04 -2.90 6.30
N ALA A 198 1.10 -2.13 6.59
CA ALA A 198 1.39 -0.92 5.83
C ALA A 198 1.53 -1.23 4.33
N GLN A 199 2.14 -2.37 3.97
CA GLN A 199 2.26 -2.81 2.59
C GLN A 199 0.90 -3.17 1.96
N LEU A 200 -0.04 -3.72 2.72
CA LEU A 200 -1.40 -3.96 2.22
C LEU A 200 -2.14 -2.65 1.91
N VAL A 201 -1.92 -1.59 2.72
CA VAL A 201 -2.47 -0.25 2.43
C VAL A 201 -1.85 0.32 1.14
N VAL A 202 -0.55 0.11 0.91
CA VAL A 202 0.11 0.45 -0.37
C VAL A 202 -0.54 -0.31 -1.51
N THR A 203 -0.68 -1.64 -1.38
CA THR A 203 -1.33 -2.49 -2.40
C THR A 203 -2.73 -1.99 -2.76
N MET A 204 -3.52 -1.56 -1.77
CA MET A 204 -4.85 -1.00 -2.02
C MET A 204 -4.78 0.28 -2.86
N LYS A 205 -3.88 1.20 -2.56
CA LYS A 205 -3.70 2.44 -3.34
C LYS A 205 -3.22 2.16 -4.75
N ASP A 206 -2.35 1.18 -4.92
CA ASP A 206 -1.76 0.81 -6.21
C ASP A 206 -2.77 0.16 -7.16
N THR A 207 -3.93 -0.32 -6.67
CA THR A 207 -5.04 -0.74 -7.55
C THR A 207 -5.50 0.39 -8.46
N ALA A 208 -5.40 1.65 -8.01
CA ALA A 208 -5.73 2.82 -8.81
C ALA A 208 -4.91 2.94 -10.09
N LEU A 209 -3.68 2.38 -10.14
CA LEU A 209 -2.86 2.38 -11.35
C LEU A 209 -3.50 1.59 -12.50
N GLY A 210 -4.44 0.71 -12.18
CA GLY A 210 -5.22 -0.06 -13.15
C GLY A 210 -6.01 0.80 -14.15
N PHE A 211 -6.32 2.07 -13.80
CA PHE A 211 -7.02 2.97 -14.74
C PHE A 211 -6.25 3.20 -16.04
N ILE A 212 -4.93 3.10 -16.02
CA ILE A 212 -4.07 3.30 -17.19
C ILE A 212 -4.25 2.18 -18.22
N ILE A 213 -4.47 0.96 -17.74
CA ILE A 213 -4.75 -0.23 -18.57
C ILE A 213 -6.26 -0.50 -18.70
N THR A 214 -7.08 0.52 -18.51
CA THR A 214 -8.55 0.48 -18.65
C THR A 214 -9.27 -0.46 -17.70
N TYR A 215 -8.67 -0.84 -16.57
CA TYR A 215 -9.36 -1.60 -15.53
C TYR A 215 -10.46 -0.73 -14.89
N PRO A 216 -11.74 -1.18 -14.84
CA PRO A 216 -12.88 -0.35 -14.43
C PRO A 216 -12.99 -0.23 -12.90
N GLU A 217 -11.93 0.26 -12.25
CA GLU A 217 -11.86 0.58 -10.84
C GLU A 217 -12.29 2.04 -10.56
N LEU A 218 -12.19 2.49 -9.31
CA LEU A 218 -12.68 3.79 -8.87
C LEU A 218 -12.08 4.99 -9.63
N LEU A 219 -10.77 5.01 -9.86
CA LEU A 219 -10.11 6.14 -10.55
C LEU A 219 -10.46 6.15 -12.05
N TYR A 220 -10.63 4.97 -12.67
CA TYR A 220 -11.14 4.85 -14.02
C TYR A 220 -12.54 5.44 -14.14
N TYR A 221 -13.42 5.14 -13.19
CA TYR A 221 -14.77 5.69 -13.15
C TYR A 221 -14.76 7.21 -12.91
N ALA A 222 -13.86 7.70 -12.01
CA ALA A 222 -13.66 9.14 -11.84
C ALA A 222 -13.33 9.83 -13.18
N LYS A 223 -12.41 9.25 -13.96
CA LYS A 223 -12.06 9.75 -15.29
C LYS A 223 -13.26 9.79 -16.24
N GLN A 224 -14.12 8.79 -16.21
CA GLN A 224 -15.35 8.79 -17.03
C GLN A 224 -16.30 9.93 -16.61
N LEU A 225 -16.45 10.21 -15.31
CA LEU A 225 -17.27 11.31 -14.80
C LEU A 225 -16.76 12.69 -15.26
N THR A 226 -15.45 12.86 -15.44
CA THR A 226 -14.88 14.13 -15.92
C THR A 226 -15.32 14.51 -17.33
N SER A 227 -15.84 13.56 -18.10
CA SER A 227 -16.38 13.75 -19.45
C SER A 227 -17.85 14.15 -19.45
N GLN A 228 -18.52 14.12 -18.29
CA GLN A 228 -19.94 14.46 -18.15
C GLN A 228 -20.17 15.98 -18.22
N GLN A 229 -21.43 16.36 -18.34
CA GLN A 229 -21.87 17.76 -18.32
C GLN A 229 -21.34 18.46 -17.05
N GLY A 230 -20.90 19.71 -17.19
CA GLY A 230 -20.28 20.48 -16.10
C GLY A 230 -18.81 20.17 -15.85
N ARG A 231 -18.24 19.12 -16.46
CA ARG A 231 -16.84 18.66 -16.29
C ARG A 231 -16.38 18.65 -14.83
N PRO A 232 -16.98 17.78 -13.98
CA PRO A 232 -16.77 17.77 -12.52
C PRO A 232 -15.44 17.13 -12.14
N ILE A 233 -14.31 17.71 -12.59
CA ILE A 233 -12.97 17.11 -12.42
C ILE A 233 -12.60 17.07 -10.93
N LEU A 234 -12.62 18.23 -10.26
CA LEU A 234 -12.26 18.32 -8.84
C LEU A 234 -13.28 17.61 -7.96
N GLN A 235 -14.57 17.72 -8.27
CA GLN A 235 -15.65 17.08 -7.53
C GLN A 235 -15.49 15.55 -7.59
N SER A 236 -15.21 14.99 -8.76
CA SER A 236 -14.91 13.55 -8.92
C SER A 236 -13.66 13.14 -8.13
N ALA A 237 -12.61 13.97 -8.17
CA ALA A 237 -11.40 13.71 -7.38
C ALA A 237 -11.68 13.74 -5.87
N PHE A 238 -12.49 14.70 -5.37
CA PHE A 238 -12.87 14.75 -3.96
C PHE A 238 -13.72 13.56 -3.53
N VAL A 239 -14.74 13.18 -4.31
CA VAL A 239 -15.61 12.05 -3.95
C VAL A 239 -14.82 10.74 -4.00
N ILE A 240 -14.12 10.45 -5.09
CA ILE A 240 -13.38 9.20 -5.24
C ILE A 240 -12.16 9.16 -4.32
N GLY A 241 -11.42 10.27 -4.20
CA GLY A 241 -10.31 10.39 -3.25
C GLY A 241 -10.77 10.21 -1.80
N GLY A 242 -11.93 10.77 -1.43
CA GLY A 242 -12.57 10.55 -0.12
C GLY A 242 -12.87 9.06 0.13
N ILE A 243 -13.40 8.35 -0.87
CA ILE A 243 -13.65 6.91 -0.77
C ILE A 243 -12.33 6.14 -0.57
N TYR A 244 -11.26 6.46 -1.32
CA TYR A 244 -9.95 5.85 -1.12
C TYR A 244 -9.39 6.10 0.29
N ILE A 245 -9.53 7.33 0.80
CA ILE A 245 -9.09 7.68 2.16
C ILE A 245 -9.85 6.82 3.19
N VAL A 246 -11.17 6.73 3.07
CA VAL A 246 -12.02 5.92 3.98
C VAL A 246 -11.60 4.45 3.93
N MET A 247 -11.43 3.87 2.74
CA MET A 247 -10.96 2.48 2.59
C MET A 247 -9.59 2.26 3.28
N CYS A 248 -8.64 3.16 3.05
CA CYS A 248 -7.31 3.06 3.65
C CYS A 248 -7.37 3.21 5.18
N LEU A 249 -8.22 4.10 5.71
CA LEU A 249 -8.42 4.26 7.16
C LEU A 249 -9.05 3.02 7.78
N ILE A 250 -10.06 2.43 7.13
CA ILE A 250 -10.70 1.18 7.58
C ILE A 250 -9.65 0.05 7.60
N LEU A 251 -8.89 -0.12 6.52
CA LEU A 251 -7.85 -1.14 6.44
C LEU A 251 -6.78 -0.93 7.52
N SER A 252 -6.31 0.30 7.72
CA SER A 252 -5.36 0.65 8.76
C SER A 252 -5.91 0.42 10.17
N GLY A 253 -7.21 0.68 10.38
CA GLY A 253 -7.91 0.41 11.64
C GLY A 253 -7.98 -1.08 11.96
N ILE A 254 -8.39 -1.90 10.97
CA ILE A 254 -8.43 -3.36 11.09
C ILE A 254 -7.02 -3.89 11.43
N ALA A 255 -6.03 -3.38 10.75
CA ALA A 255 -4.64 -3.70 10.94
C ALA A 255 -4.15 -3.45 12.36
N LYS A 256 -4.40 -2.24 12.86
CA LYS A 256 -4.05 -1.87 14.24
C LYS A 256 -4.78 -2.73 15.27
N TRP A 257 -6.03 -3.07 15.01
CA TRP A 257 -6.79 -3.98 15.87
C TRP A 257 -6.18 -5.39 15.91
N VAL A 258 -5.78 -5.94 14.76
CA VAL A 258 -5.09 -7.24 14.67
C VAL A 258 -3.73 -7.19 15.39
N GLU A 259 -2.95 -6.12 15.19
CA GLU A 259 -1.67 -5.91 15.87
C GLU A 259 -1.84 -5.92 17.40
N LEU A 260 -2.77 -5.12 17.94
CA LEU A 260 -3.05 -5.07 19.36
C LEU A 260 -3.51 -6.41 19.95
N SER A 261 -4.33 -7.14 19.19
CA SER A 261 -4.81 -8.48 19.58
C SER A 261 -3.68 -9.52 19.69
N LEU A 262 -2.60 -9.37 18.90
CA LEU A 262 -1.45 -10.30 18.92
C LEU A 262 -0.35 -9.91 19.92
N ILE A 263 -0.34 -8.66 20.40
CA ILE A 263 0.59 -8.19 21.45
C ILE A 263 0.11 -8.62 22.84
N HIS A 264 -1.18 -8.80 23.03
CA HIS A 264 -1.77 -9.19 24.33
C HIS A 264 -1.84 -10.72 24.57
N ILE A 265 -1.27 -11.54 23.65
CA ILE A 265 -1.07 -12.98 23.82
C ILE A 265 0.42 -13.29 23.94
#